data_03f66065197e63beb629d76cf083c087
#
_entry.id   03f66065197e63beb629d76cf083c087
#
_cell.length_a   1.000
_cell.length_b   1.000
_cell.length_c   1.000
_cell.angle_alpha   90.00
_cell.angle_beta   90.00
_cell.angle_gamma   90.00
#
_symmetry.space_group_name_H-M   'P 1'
#
loop_
_entity.id
_entity.type
_entity.pdbx_description
1 polymer ?
#
loop_
_entity_poly.entity_id
_entity_poly.type
_entity_poly.pdbx_seq_one_letter_code
_entity_poly.pdbx_strand_id
1 'polypeptide(L)'
;MRIQCFPNADPRALAAFRELDDRLYSQRVNPPSPPPPASATLFCVMDGDRVAAHAAALVNPLIPAGLLGWFESDDRLEAASMLFDAVQTHFAGRGIPSMIGPINGSTWAAYRVALPEGTPFFLDVESMPYYARFFEDNGFETIASYHSTRGDLSERAFPRLERMTPVIQGRGVTISEFEPDRAETILREIHELSLDSFKHNFLYTPVPVEFFLQKYLPLLVKVPPQCILLARDGAGRLIGYLFAIPNLLCSDRRELVIKTLAVRPEPVCRGLGAFLVELCSRRACESGVQAVYHALMHDANQSANIGRDGMTVCRRYRLYRRTRP
;
A
#
# COMPACT_ATOMS: atom_id res chain seq x y z
N MET A 1 -21.89 -11.33 23.12
CA MET A 1 -21.66 -11.07 21.68
C MET A 1 -22.14 -12.24 20.82
N ARG A 2 -22.51 -12.01 19.56
CA ARG A 2 -22.91 -13.03 18.58
C ARG A 2 -22.25 -12.77 17.22
N ILE A 3 -21.91 -13.83 16.50
CA ILE A 3 -21.38 -13.71 15.13
C ILE A 3 -22.53 -13.75 14.11
N GLN A 4 -22.44 -12.91 13.08
CA GLN A 4 -23.30 -12.94 11.91
C GLN A 4 -22.43 -13.10 10.66
N CYS A 5 -22.89 -13.93 9.73
CA CYS A 5 -22.22 -14.20 8.46
C CYS A 5 -23.16 -13.85 7.31
N PHE A 6 -22.68 -13.10 6.35
CA PHE A 6 -23.45 -12.60 5.23
C PHE A 6 -22.71 -12.94 3.92
N PRO A 7 -23.32 -13.73 3.04
CA PRO A 7 -22.76 -13.98 1.72
C PRO A 7 -22.90 -12.77 0.80
N ASN A 8 -22.03 -12.68 -0.21
CA ASN A 8 -22.18 -11.80 -1.36
C ASN A 8 -22.30 -10.30 -1.05
N ALA A 9 -21.51 -9.80 -0.09
CA ALA A 9 -21.49 -8.39 0.29
C ALA A 9 -22.90 -7.80 0.57
N ASP A 10 -23.68 -8.48 1.40
CA ASP A 10 -25.03 -8.05 1.81
C ASP A 10 -25.05 -6.58 2.26
N PRO A 11 -26.01 -5.76 1.80
CA PRO A 11 -26.10 -4.34 2.16
C PRO A 11 -26.18 -4.08 3.67
N ARG A 12 -26.79 -5.00 4.45
CA ARG A 12 -26.87 -4.87 5.93
C ARG A 12 -25.49 -4.99 6.55
N ALA A 13 -24.67 -5.92 6.09
CA ALA A 13 -23.31 -6.06 6.55
C ALA A 13 -22.44 -4.85 6.14
N LEU A 14 -22.61 -4.33 4.92
CA LEU A 14 -21.91 -3.13 4.48
C LEU A 14 -22.31 -1.87 5.28
N ALA A 15 -23.57 -1.78 5.73
CA ALA A 15 -24.00 -0.72 6.64
C ALA A 15 -23.33 -0.88 8.02
N ALA A 16 -23.26 -2.12 8.54
CA ALA A 16 -22.58 -2.44 9.79
C ALA A 16 -21.07 -2.13 9.74
N PHE A 17 -20.40 -2.43 8.61
CA PHE A 17 -19.01 -2.06 8.39
C PHE A 17 -18.80 -0.56 8.51
N ARG A 18 -19.62 0.23 7.78
CA ARG A 18 -19.56 1.70 7.82
C ARG A 18 -19.79 2.26 9.22
N GLU A 19 -20.75 1.71 9.96
CA GLU A 19 -21.04 2.15 11.35
C GLU A 19 -19.80 2.01 12.24
N LEU A 20 -19.09 0.87 12.19
CA LEU A 20 -17.88 0.67 12.98
C LEU A 20 -16.73 1.54 12.48
N ASP A 21 -16.52 1.62 11.17
CA ASP A 21 -15.48 2.45 10.56
C ASP A 21 -15.63 3.92 10.95
N ASP A 22 -16.83 4.49 10.85
CA ASP A 22 -17.11 5.89 11.19
C ASP A 22 -16.87 6.16 12.69
N ARG A 23 -17.13 5.16 13.53
CA ARG A 23 -16.89 5.25 14.96
C ARG A 23 -15.41 5.18 15.33
N LEU A 24 -14.64 4.30 14.68
CA LEU A 24 -13.21 4.13 14.92
C LEU A 24 -12.40 5.28 14.35
N TYR A 25 -12.80 5.79 13.21
CA TYR A 25 -12.05 6.77 12.42
C TYR A 25 -12.82 8.08 12.24
N SER A 26 -13.36 8.63 13.32
CA SER A 26 -14.12 9.90 13.30
C SER A 26 -13.35 11.10 12.72
N GLN A 27 -12.01 11.01 12.67
CA GLN A 27 -11.10 11.98 12.05
C GLN A 27 -10.25 11.33 10.96
N ARG A 28 -10.85 10.41 10.17
CA ARG A 28 -10.12 9.73 9.09
C ARG A 28 -9.53 10.75 8.12
N VAL A 29 -8.27 10.59 7.86
CA VAL A 29 -7.49 11.50 7.01
C VAL A 29 -7.27 10.90 5.63
N ASN A 30 -7.12 9.58 5.55
CA ASN A 30 -7.00 8.87 4.30
C ASN A 30 -8.38 8.45 3.76
N PRO A 31 -8.55 8.38 2.43
CA PRO A 31 -9.79 7.85 1.86
C PRO A 31 -10.08 6.44 2.37
N PRO A 32 -11.33 6.11 2.70
CA PRO A 32 -11.69 4.76 3.09
C PRO A 32 -11.40 3.76 1.96
N SER A 33 -11.13 2.52 2.32
CA SER A 33 -11.06 1.44 1.32
C SER A 33 -12.39 1.30 0.57
N PRO A 34 -12.38 1.01 -0.73
CA PRO A 34 -13.59 0.60 -1.44
C PRO A 34 -14.27 -0.55 -0.72
N PRO A 35 -15.61 -0.70 -0.84
CA PRO A 35 -16.32 -1.80 -0.19
C PRO A 35 -15.81 -3.17 -0.67
N PRO A 36 -15.98 -4.24 0.13
CA PRO A 36 -15.66 -5.59 -0.28
C PRO A 36 -16.40 -5.97 -1.57
N PRO A 37 -15.77 -6.75 -2.47
CA PRO A 37 -16.42 -7.21 -3.70
C PRO A 37 -17.58 -8.16 -3.42
N ALA A 38 -18.50 -8.31 -4.36
CA ALA A 38 -19.68 -9.18 -4.25
C ALA A 38 -19.29 -10.67 -3.96
N SER A 39 -18.10 -11.10 -4.33
CA SER A 39 -17.60 -12.44 -4.03
C SER A 39 -17.17 -12.66 -2.58
N ALA A 40 -17.09 -11.60 -1.77
CA ALA A 40 -16.68 -11.69 -0.38
C ALA A 40 -17.80 -12.25 0.51
N THR A 41 -17.42 -13.06 1.50
CA THR A 41 -18.28 -13.39 2.65
C THR A 41 -17.96 -12.43 3.79
N LEU A 42 -18.96 -11.73 4.29
CA LEU A 42 -18.79 -10.71 5.33
C LEU A 42 -19.14 -11.29 6.71
N PHE A 43 -18.40 -10.90 7.71
CA PHE A 43 -18.58 -11.31 9.11
C PHE A 43 -18.70 -10.08 10.00
N CYS A 44 -19.70 -10.10 10.89
CA CYS A 44 -19.87 -9.08 11.92
C CYS A 44 -20.01 -9.74 13.30
N VAL A 45 -19.30 -9.25 14.28
CA VAL A 45 -19.52 -9.55 15.69
C VAL A 45 -20.41 -8.47 16.26
N MET A 46 -21.60 -8.87 16.72
CA MET A 46 -22.60 -7.98 17.28
C MET A 46 -22.61 -8.05 18.81
N ASP A 47 -22.66 -6.90 19.44
CA ASP A 47 -22.92 -6.75 20.88
C ASP A 47 -24.24 -5.98 21.08
N GLY A 48 -25.32 -6.72 21.33
CA GLY A 48 -26.67 -6.19 21.14
C GLY A 48 -26.90 -5.84 19.67
N ASP A 49 -27.26 -4.59 19.42
CA ASP A 49 -27.47 -4.03 18.06
C ASP A 49 -26.24 -3.31 17.49
N ARG A 50 -25.17 -3.24 18.26
CA ARG A 50 -23.92 -2.54 17.89
C ARG A 50 -22.91 -3.50 17.31
N VAL A 51 -22.23 -3.09 16.24
CA VAL A 51 -21.10 -3.82 15.66
C VAL A 51 -19.85 -3.61 16.52
N ALA A 52 -19.22 -4.72 16.95
CA ALA A 52 -18.00 -4.73 17.75
C ALA A 52 -16.76 -5.02 16.90
N ALA A 53 -16.90 -5.89 15.90
CA ALA A 53 -15.84 -6.19 14.93
C ALA A 53 -16.43 -6.65 13.60
N HIS A 54 -15.70 -6.47 12.53
CA HIS A 54 -16.05 -7.00 11.21
C HIS A 54 -14.82 -7.40 10.38
N ALA A 55 -15.03 -8.27 9.40
CA ALA A 55 -14.06 -8.60 8.37
C ALA A 55 -14.75 -9.21 7.14
N ALA A 56 -14.04 -9.19 6.02
CA ALA A 56 -14.40 -9.89 4.80
C ALA A 56 -13.46 -11.08 4.57
N ALA A 57 -14.04 -12.25 4.23
CA ALA A 57 -13.31 -13.43 3.80
C ALA A 57 -13.34 -13.53 2.28
N LEU A 58 -12.16 -13.66 1.66
CA LEU A 58 -12.00 -13.80 0.22
C LEU A 58 -11.06 -14.96 -0.12
N VAL A 59 -11.18 -15.45 -1.34
CA VAL A 59 -10.24 -16.41 -1.90
C VAL A 59 -9.67 -15.81 -3.18
N ASN A 60 -8.34 -15.82 -3.28
CA ASN A 60 -7.63 -15.51 -4.51
C ASN A 60 -6.93 -16.79 -4.98
N PRO A 61 -7.25 -17.33 -6.16
CA PRO A 61 -6.70 -18.63 -6.61
C PRO A 61 -5.18 -18.63 -6.78
N LEU A 62 -4.54 -17.47 -6.84
CA LEU A 62 -3.08 -17.34 -6.91
C LEU A 62 -2.40 -17.32 -5.53
N ILE A 63 -3.18 -17.28 -4.45
CA ILE A 63 -2.66 -17.27 -3.07
C ILE A 63 -3.16 -18.52 -2.35
N PRO A 64 -2.28 -19.41 -1.87
CA PRO A 64 -2.67 -20.69 -1.25
C PRO A 64 -3.14 -20.50 0.21
N ALA A 65 -4.01 -19.50 0.45
CA ALA A 65 -4.59 -19.19 1.75
C ALA A 65 -5.89 -18.41 1.58
N GLY A 66 -6.74 -18.43 2.58
CA GLY A 66 -7.85 -17.49 2.69
C GLY A 66 -7.34 -16.07 2.99
N LEU A 67 -8.03 -15.05 2.50
CA LEU A 67 -7.68 -13.66 2.73
C LEU A 67 -8.66 -13.03 3.70
N LEU A 68 -8.17 -12.57 4.85
CA LEU A 68 -8.90 -11.78 5.84
C LEU A 68 -8.70 -10.30 5.49
N GLY A 69 -9.68 -9.67 4.88
CA GLY A 69 -9.65 -8.24 4.52
C GLY A 69 -10.71 -7.43 5.26
N TRP A 70 -10.66 -6.11 5.09
CA TRP A 70 -11.57 -5.15 5.75
C TRP A 70 -11.76 -5.46 7.24
N PHE A 71 -10.66 -5.80 7.90
CA PHE A 71 -10.67 -6.09 9.34
C PHE A 71 -10.71 -4.79 10.13
N GLU A 72 -11.75 -4.64 10.93
CA GLU A 72 -11.85 -3.60 11.96
C GLU A 72 -12.46 -4.19 13.24
N SER A 73 -12.06 -3.67 14.38
CA SER A 73 -12.57 -4.08 15.71
C SER A 73 -12.46 -2.91 16.68
N ASP A 74 -13.42 -2.79 17.60
CA ASP A 74 -13.22 -1.96 18.78
C ASP A 74 -12.15 -2.60 19.72
N ASP A 75 -11.72 -1.88 20.77
CA ASP A 75 -10.64 -2.35 21.67
C ASP A 75 -11.12 -3.48 22.61
N ARG A 76 -11.64 -4.55 22.00
CA ARG A 76 -12.07 -5.76 22.72
C ARG A 76 -11.50 -7.01 22.06
N LEU A 77 -10.47 -7.59 22.68
CA LEU A 77 -9.83 -8.82 22.20
C LEU A 77 -10.82 -9.95 21.93
N GLU A 78 -11.84 -10.09 22.78
CA GLU A 78 -12.87 -11.12 22.64
C GLU A 78 -13.65 -10.98 21.32
N ALA A 79 -13.99 -9.75 20.90
CA ALA A 79 -14.68 -9.52 19.64
C ALA A 79 -13.81 -9.92 18.44
N ALA A 80 -12.53 -9.52 18.45
CA ALA A 80 -11.57 -9.92 17.43
C ALA A 80 -11.37 -11.44 17.41
N SER A 81 -11.25 -12.10 18.55
CA SER A 81 -11.09 -13.55 18.66
C SER A 81 -12.27 -14.30 18.07
N MET A 82 -13.51 -13.91 18.42
CA MET A 82 -14.73 -14.50 17.85
C MET A 82 -14.75 -14.33 16.31
N LEU A 83 -14.36 -13.16 15.82
CA LEU A 83 -14.31 -12.88 14.39
C LEU A 83 -13.28 -13.76 13.67
N PHE A 84 -12.06 -13.83 14.18
CA PHE A 84 -10.98 -14.63 13.60
C PHE A 84 -11.32 -16.11 13.57
N ASP A 85 -11.94 -16.66 14.63
CA ASP A 85 -12.35 -18.05 14.70
C ASP A 85 -13.47 -18.37 13.71
N ALA A 86 -14.44 -17.47 13.54
CA ALA A 86 -15.51 -17.63 12.57
C ALA A 86 -14.97 -17.63 11.13
N VAL A 87 -14.07 -16.70 10.80
CA VAL A 87 -13.44 -16.63 9.48
C VAL A 87 -12.54 -17.84 9.23
N GLN A 88 -11.77 -18.29 10.23
CA GLN A 88 -10.93 -19.48 10.10
C GLN A 88 -11.80 -20.74 9.88
N THR A 89 -12.92 -20.86 10.58
CA THR A 89 -13.88 -21.97 10.41
C THR A 89 -14.50 -21.97 9.01
N HIS A 90 -14.84 -20.80 8.49
CA HIS A 90 -15.34 -20.63 7.13
C HIS A 90 -14.34 -21.10 6.07
N PHE A 91 -13.05 -20.77 6.22
CA PHE A 91 -12.01 -21.23 5.31
C PHE A 91 -11.75 -22.74 5.45
N ALA A 92 -11.71 -23.25 6.68
CA ALA A 92 -11.53 -24.68 6.93
C ALA A 92 -12.65 -25.53 6.30
N GLY A 93 -13.92 -25.07 6.36
CA GLY A 93 -15.05 -25.70 5.66
C GLY A 93 -14.94 -25.73 4.14
N ARG A 94 -13.98 -24.99 3.56
CA ARG A 94 -13.64 -24.97 2.14
C ARG A 94 -12.31 -25.67 1.83
N GLY A 95 -11.74 -26.37 2.79
CA GLY A 95 -10.45 -27.03 2.64
C GLY A 95 -9.24 -26.09 2.61
N ILE A 96 -9.41 -24.85 3.09
CA ILE A 96 -8.34 -23.86 3.17
C ILE A 96 -7.86 -23.78 4.63
N PRO A 97 -6.69 -24.36 4.97
CA PRO A 97 -6.26 -24.50 6.37
C PRO A 97 -5.69 -23.23 6.97
N SER A 98 -5.27 -22.26 6.15
CA SER A 98 -4.62 -21.03 6.61
C SER A 98 -5.33 -19.79 6.10
N MET A 99 -5.22 -18.69 6.87
CA MET A 99 -5.66 -17.37 6.45
C MET A 99 -4.55 -16.34 6.63
N ILE A 100 -4.48 -15.37 5.72
CA ILE A 100 -3.55 -14.25 5.72
C ILE A 100 -4.33 -12.96 5.91
N GLY A 101 -3.85 -12.05 6.75
CA GLY A 101 -4.51 -10.76 6.98
C GLY A 101 -3.69 -9.76 7.81
N PRO A 102 -4.19 -8.51 7.82
CA PRO A 102 -5.27 -8.00 7.00
C PRO A 102 -4.82 -7.77 5.55
N ILE A 103 -5.66 -8.13 4.58
CA ILE A 103 -5.42 -7.89 3.15
C ILE A 103 -6.74 -7.81 2.38
N ASN A 104 -7.01 -6.68 1.73
CA ASN A 104 -8.24 -6.42 1.00
C ASN A 104 -8.20 -7.03 -0.42
N GLY A 105 -8.02 -8.35 -0.49
CA GLY A 105 -8.05 -9.13 -1.72
C GLY A 105 -6.73 -9.19 -2.49
N SER A 106 -5.88 -8.19 -2.41
CA SER A 106 -4.57 -8.17 -3.06
C SER A 106 -3.64 -7.12 -2.44
N THR A 107 -2.34 -7.20 -2.75
CA THR A 107 -1.34 -6.21 -2.35
C THR A 107 -1.48 -4.86 -3.08
N TRP A 108 -2.36 -4.76 -4.06
CA TRP A 108 -2.74 -3.51 -4.72
C TRP A 108 -3.76 -2.69 -3.92
N ALA A 109 -4.47 -3.32 -3.00
CA ALA A 109 -5.41 -2.68 -2.09
C ALA A 109 -4.76 -2.42 -0.71
N ALA A 110 -5.57 -2.07 0.30
CA ALA A 110 -5.06 -1.97 1.66
C ALA A 110 -4.69 -3.34 2.20
N TYR A 111 -3.52 -3.44 2.80
CA TYR A 111 -3.05 -4.66 3.45
C TYR A 111 -2.01 -4.31 4.53
N ARG A 112 -1.77 -5.21 5.48
CA ARG A 112 -0.89 -5.09 6.66
C ARG A 112 -1.45 -4.23 7.79
N VAL A 113 -0.95 -4.47 8.98
CA VAL A 113 -1.21 -3.67 10.20
C VAL A 113 -0.07 -2.67 10.37
N ALA A 114 -0.40 -1.40 10.54
CA ALA A 114 0.57 -0.41 11.01
C ALA A 114 0.81 -0.60 12.51
N LEU A 115 2.08 -0.65 12.94
CA LEU A 115 2.42 -0.68 14.34
C LEU A 115 2.19 0.71 14.97
N PRO A 116 1.96 0.80 16.28
CA PRO A 116 1.51 2.05 16.92
C PRO A 116 2.53 3.19 16.87
N GLU A 117 3.82 2.87 16.63
CA GLU A 117 4.88 3.87 16.64
C GLU A 117 4.88 4.71 15.35
N GLY A 118 5.23 5.98 15.48
CA GLY A 118 5.43 6.94 14.41
C GLY A 118 4.15 7.65 13.95
N THR A 119 4.35 8.73 13.20
CA THR A 119 3.28 9.58 12.69
C THR A 119 2.81 9.11 11.31
N PRO A 120 1.49 8.93 11.09
CA PRO A 120 0.95 8.62 9.78
C PRO A 120 1.23 9.72 8.75
N PHE A 121 1.30 9.35 7.49
CA PHE A 121 1.39 10.26 6.36
C PHE A 121 0.25 9.97 5.34
N PHE A 122 0.06 10.85 4.37
CA PHE A 122 -1.02 10.68 3.39
C PHE A 122 -0.87 9.37 2.58
N LEU A 123 -1.94 8.61 2.47
CA LEU A 123 -2.00 7.26 1.91
C LEU A 123 -1.17 6.22 2.69
N ASP A 124 -0.91 6.47 3.97
CA ASP A 124 -0.39 5.44 4.87
C ASP A 124 -1.48 4.42 5.24
N VAL A 125 -1.07 3.30 5.81
CA VAL A 125 -1.99 2.32 6.40
C VAL A 125 -2.49 2.85 7.74
N GLU A 126 -3.79 2.98 7.89
CA GLU A 126 -4.43 3.26 9.17
C GLU A 126 -4.75 1.95 9.89
N SER A 127 -4.43 1.89 11.17
CA SER A 127 -4.72 0.75 12.05
C SER A 127 -4.89 1.26 13.47
N MET A 128 -5.82 0.66 14.22
CA MET A 128 -5.90 0.94 15.66
C MET A 128 -4.65 0.42 16.37
N PRO A 129 -4.16 1.10 17.42
CA PRO A 129 -2.89 0.75 18.09
C PRO A 129 -2.84 -0.68 18.63
N TYR A 130 -4.01 -1.25 18.95
CA TYR A 130 -4.15 -2.59 19.54
C TYR A 130 -4.26 -3.72 18.51
N TYR A 131 -4.33 -3.46 17.20
CA TYR A 131 -4.53 -4.51 16.19
C TYR A 131 -3.38 -5.51 16.14
N ALA A 132 -2.14 -5.06 16.17
CA ALA A 132 -0.99 -5.98 16.17
C ALA A 132 -1.09 -7.01 17.29
N ARG A 133 -1.41 -6.55 18.52
CA ARG A 133 -1.63 -7.41 19.67
C ARG A 133 -2.80 -8.39 19.44
N PHE A 134 -3.91 -7.94 18.84
CA PHE A 134 -5.05 -8.82 18.59
C PHE A 134 -4.70 -9.96 17.62
N PHE A 135 -3.92 -9.70 16.59
CA PHE A 135 -3.42 -10.75 15.70
C PHE A 135 -2.51 -11.72 16.47
N GLU A 136 -1.53 -11.21 17.21
CA GLU A 136 -0.55 -12.01 17.95
C GLU A 136 -1.18 -12.88 19.05
N ASP A 137 -2.07 -12.30 19.85
CA ASP A 137 -2.79 -13.01 20.94
C ASP A 137 -3.73 -14.10 20.39
N ASN A 138 -4.13 -14.02 19.12
CA ASN A 138 -4.95 -15.04 18.44
C ASN A 138 -4.11 -16.04 17.61
N GLY A 139 -2.82 -16.14 17.87
CA GLY A 139 -1.94 -17.14 17.24
C GLY A 139 -1.61 -16.87 15.78
N PHE A 140 -1.72 -15.63 15.34
CA PHE A 140 -1.17 -15.25 14.04
C PHE A 140 0.34 -15.02 14.13
N GLU A 141 1.04 -15.51 13.13
CA GLU A 141 2.48 -15.32 12.96
C GLU A 141 2.75 -14.23 11.93
N THR A 142 3.77 -13.39 12.16
CA THR A 142 4.24 -12.42 11.18
C THR A 142 4.90 -13.15 10.01
N ILE A 143 4.37 -12.95 8.80
CA ILE A 143 4.92 -13.55 7.57
C ILE A 143 5.64 -12.55 6.68
N ALA A 144 5.43 -11.25 6.90
CA ALA A 144 6.17 -10.19 6.22
C ALA A 144 6.20 -8.93 7.08
N SER A 145 7.35 -8.26 7.08
CA SER A 145 7.58 -6.98 7.74
C SER A 145 7.89 -5.91 6.71
N TYR A 146 7.43 -4.69 7.01
CA TYR A 146 7.59 -3.53 6.14
C TYR A 146 7.96 -2.32 6.98
N HIS A 147 8.59 -1.36 6.35
CA HIS A 147 8.84 -0.06 6.98
C HIS A 147 8.68 1.08 6.00
N SER A 148 8.52 2.28 6.54
CA SER A 148 8.65 3.54 5.84
C SER A 148 9.75 4.34 6.50
N THR A 149 10.50 5.10 5.69
CA THR A 149 11.56 5.97 6.17
C THR A 149 11.23 7.42 5.89
N ARG A 150 11.76 8.34 6.70
CA ARG A 150 11.68 9.79 6.53
C ARG A 150 13.07 10.40 6.55
N GLY A 151 13.33 11.31 5.64
CA GLY A 151 14.58 12.07 5.58
C GLY A 151 14.31 13.56 5.41
N ASP A 152 15.19 14.38 6.02
CA ASP A 152 15.21 15.81 5.82
C ASP A 152 15.90 16.13 4.49
N LEU A 153 15.39 17.13 3.77
CA LEU A 153 15.92 17.59 2.50
C LEU A 153 16.66 18.93 2.58
N SER A 154 16.56 19.66 3.70
CA SER A 154 17.04 21.05 3.82
C SER A 154 18.54 21.20 3.60
N GLU A 155 19.33 20.19 3.98
CA GLU A 155 20.79 20.20 3.82
C GLU A 155 21.30 18.99 3.00
N ARG A 156 20.41 18.35 2.26
CA ARG A 156 20.75 17.10 1.55
C ARG A 156 21.50 17.37 0.26
N ALA A 157 22.69 16.79 0.13
CA ALA A 157 23.41 16.70 -1.12
C ALA A 157 22.88 15.55 -2.00
N PHE A 158 22.99 15.69 -3.31
CA PHE A 158 22.55 14.71 -4.30
C PHE A 158 23.71 14.27 -5.22
N PRO A 159 24.80 13.70 -4.70
CA PRO A 159 26.04 13.44 -5.47
C PRO A 159 25.84 12.39 -6.56
N ARG A 160 24.82 11.53 -6.42
CA ARG A 160 24.50 10.54 -7.43
C ARG A 160 23.96 11.18 -8.71
N LEU A 161 23.18 12.26 -8.60
CA LEU A 161 22.67 12.97 -9.78
C LEU A 161 23.79 13.47 -10.65
N GLU A 162 24.76 14.16 -10.07
CA GLU A 162 25.90 14.70 -10.83
C GLU A 162 26.65 13.58 -11.56
N ARG A 163 26.93 12.49 -10.86
CA ARG A 163 27.66 11.34 -11.41
C ARG A 163 26.83 10.56 -12.45
N MET A 164 25.53 10.38 -12.24
CA MET A 164 24.69 9.50 -13.06
C MET A 164 24.03 10.22 -14.23
N THR A 165 23.84 11.52 -14.19
CA THR A 165 23.21 12.27 -15.29
C THR A 165 23.88 11.98 -16.64
N PRO A 166 25.22 12.13 -16.82
CA PRO A 166 25.85 11.83 -18.09
C PRO A 166 25.76 10.34 -18.48
N VAL A 167 25.74 9.44 -17.49
CA VAL A 167 25.61 8.00 -17.75
C VAL A 167 24.19 7.66 -18.26
N ILE A 168 23.15 8.20 -17.64
CA ILE A 168 21.75 7.98 -18.01
C ILE A 168 21.49 8.56 -19.41
N GLN A 169 21.96 9.79 -19.68
CA GLN A 169 21.85 10.44 -20.99
C GLN A 169 22.63 9.68 -22.07
N GLY A 170 23.85 9.25 -21.76
CA GLY A 170 24.68 8.47 -22.71
C GLY A 170 24.08 7.10 -23.08
N ARG A 171 23.15 6.58 -22.28
CA ARG A 171 22.36 5.38 -22.61
C ARG A 171 21.11 5.66 -23.44
N GLY A 172 20.88 6.92 -23.84
CA GLY A 172 19.68 7.35 -24.57
C GLY A 172 18.41 7.37 -23.73
N VAL A 173 18.53 7.39 -22.39
CA VAL A 173 17.37 7.47 -21.50
C VAL A 173 16.96 8.91 -21.29
N THR A 174 15.68 9.19 -21.53
CA THR A 174 15.05 10.50 -21.29
C THR A 174 14.16 10.44 -20.07
N ILE A 175 14.14 11.52 -19.28
CA ILE A 175 13.25 11.66 -18.11
C ILE A 175 12.29 12.81 -18.37
N SER A 176 11.00 12.52 -18.29
CA SER A 176 9.92 13.51 -18.38
C SER A 176 9.02 13.48 -17.15
N GLU A 177 8.25 14.53 -17.00
CA GLU A 177 7.14 14.58 -16.04
C GLU A 177 5.88 13.96 -16.64
N PHE A 178 4.89 13.72 -15.80
CA PHE A 178 3.59 13.22 -16.20
C PHE A 178 2.84 14.29 -17.04
N GLU A 179 2.17 13.85 -18.10
CA GLU A 179 1.36 14.68 -18.98
C GLU A 179 -0.13 14.42 -18.70
N PRO A 180 -0.86 15.35 -18.03
CA PRO A 180 -2.28 15.13 -17.67
C PRO A 180 -3.19 14.84 -18.87
N ASP A 181 -2.94 15.46 -20.01
CA ASP A 181 -3.73 15.26 -21.24
C ASP A 181 -3.59 13.85 -21.82
N ARG A 182 -2.56 13.11 -21.41
CA ARG A 182 -2.27 11.73 -21.80
C ARG A 182 -2.43 10.74 -20.64
N ALA A 183 -3.13 11.14 -19.57
CA ALA A 183 -3.20 10.40 -18.31
C ALA A 183 -3.54 8.93 -18.50
N GLU A 184 -4.59 8.59 -19.23
CA GLU A 184 -5.00 7.21 -19.44
C GLU A 184 -3.94 6.38 -20.19
N THR A 185 -3.37 6.93 -21.26
CA THR A 185 -2.31 6.27 -22.04
C THR A 185 -1.11 5.97 -21.15
N ILE A 186 -0.64 6.97 -20.41
CA ILE A 186 0.52 6.84 -19.51
C ILE A 186 0.22 5.83 -18.38
N LEU A 187 -0.98 5.84 -17.81
CA LEU A 187 -1.35 4.86 -16.78
C LEU A 187 -1.38 3.42 -17.32
N ARG A 188 -1.77 3.21 -18.58
CA ARG A 188 -1.69 1.88 -19.21
C ARG A 188 -0.23 1.42 -19.36
N GLU A 189 0.68 2.29 -19.74
CA GLU A 189 2.12 2.00 -19.81
C GLU A 189 2.70 1.72 -18.41
N ILE A 190 2.30 2.51 -17.41
CA ILE A 190 2.68 2.30 -15.99
C ILE A 190 2.14 0.97 -15.47
N HIS A 191 0.90 0.61 -15.80
CA HIS A 191 0.32 -0.68 -15.43
C HIS A 191 1.15 -1.83 -15.99
N GLU A 192 1.45 -1.83 -17.30
CA GLU A 192 2.26 -2.86 -17.94
C GLU A 192 3.63 -3.01 -17.26
N LEU A 193 4.33 -1.88 -17.06
CA LEU A 193 5.63 -1.87 -16.37
C LEU A 193 5.52 -2.39 -14.94
N SER A 194 4.45 -2.05 -14.23
CA SER A 194 4.21 -2.48 -12.85
C SER A 194 3.96 -3.99 -12.76
N LEU A 195 3.19 -4.56 -13.69
CA LEU A 195 2.96 -6.00 -13.74
C LEU A 195 4.29 -6.76 -13.89
N ASP A 196 5.18 -6.29 -14.74
CA ASP A 196 6.49 -6.92 -14.97
C ASP A 196 7.45 -6.70 -13.78
N SER A 197 7.51 -5.47 -13.25
CA SER A 197 8.45 -5.11 -12.18
C SER A 197 8.10 -5.74 -10.83
N PHE A 198 6.81 -5.97 -10.55
CA PHE A 198 6.36 -6.44 -9.23
C PHE A 198 5.98 -7.92 -9.18
N LYS A 199 6.06 -8.66 -10.30
CA LYS A 199 5.64 -10.08 -10.40
C LYS A 199 6.31 -11.04 -9.40
N HIS A 200 7.47 -10.67 -8.87
CA HIS A 200 8.21 -11.44 -7.87
C HIS A 200 8.04 -10.93 -6.45
N ASN A 201 7.23 -9.88 -6.24
CA ASN A 201 6.97 -9.38 -4.90
C ASN A 201 6.11 -10.37 -4.11
N PHE A 202 6.29 -10.35 -2.80
CA PHE A 202 5.56 -11.22 -1.89
C PHE A 202 4.03 -11.03 -2.03
N LEU A 203 3.31 -12.12 -2.21
CA LEU A 203 1.85 -12.17 -2.44
C LEU A 203 1.36 -11.31 -3.63
N TYR A 204 2.24 -11.05 -4.59
CA TYR A 204 1.81 -10.34 -5.78
C TYR A 204 0.75 -11.13 -6.56
N THR A 205 -0.26 -10.43 -7.02
CA THR A 205 -1.25 -10.94 -7.98
C THR A 205 -1.51 -9.87 -9.04
N PRO A 206 -1.56 -10.21 -10.33
CA PRO A 206 -1.86 -9.24 -11.36
C PRO A 206 -3.29 -8.69 -11.19
N VAL A 207 -3.48 -7.45 -11.60
CA VAL A 207 -4.81 -6.81 -11.63
C VAL A 207 -5.14 -6.37 -13.06
N PRO A 208 -6.43 -6.39 -13.47
CA PRO A 208 -6.85 -5.85 -14.75
C PRO A 208 -6.52 -4.36 -14.88
N VAL A 209 -6.26 -3.91 -16.09
CA VAL A 209 -5.94 -2.49 -16.37
C VAL A 209 -7.10 -1.57 -15.97
N GLU A 210 -8.34 -2.02 -16.13
CA GLU A 210 -9.54 -1.28 -15.74
C GLU A 210 -9.57 -0.99 -14.24
N PHE A 211 -9.22 -1.98 -13.41
CA PHE A 211 -9.07 -1.79 -11.95
C PHE A 211 -7.98 -0.76 -11.63
N PHE A 212 -6.85 -0.84 -12.34
CA PHE A 212 -5.74 0.09 -12.16
C PHE A 212 -6.15 1.53 -12.53
N LEU A 213 -6.82 1.72 -13.66
CA LEU A 213 -7.31 3.02 -14.10
C LEU A 213 -8.33 3.61 -13.13
N GLN A 214 -9.33 2.82 -12.70
CA GLN A 214 -10.33 3.25 -11.71
C GLN A 214 -9.70 3.73 -10.41
N LYS A 215 -8.62 3.08 -9.99
CA LYS A 215 -7.93 3.42 -8.75
C LYS A 215 -7.09 4.70 -8.88
N TYR A 216 -6.34 4.85 -9.97
CA TYR A 216 -5.31 5.89 -10.06
C TYR A 216 -5.77 7.15 -10.78
N LEU A 217 -6.68 7.10 -11.76
CA LEU A 217 -7.18 8.31 -12.44
C LEU A 217 -7.74 9.36 -11.47
N PRO A 218 -8.62 9.02 -10.51
CA PRO A 218 -9.11 10.00 -9.55
C PRO A 218 -8.03 10.56 -8.61
N LEU A 219 -6.97 9.79 -8.37
CA LEU A 219 -5.88 10.23 -7.52
C LEU A 219 -5.00 11.29 -8.20
N LEU A 220 -4.84 11.20 -9.53
CA LEU A 220 -4.00 12.12 -10.30
C LEU A 220 -4.42 13.58 -10.17
N VAL A 221 -5.70 13.87 -9.93
CA VAL A 221 -6.18 15.25 -9.67
C VAL A 221 -5.49 15.90 -8.46
N LYS A 222 -5.03 15.08 -7.50
CA LYS A 222 -4.33 15.53 -6.28
C LYS A 222 -2.81 15.52 -6.40
N VAL A 223 -2.29 15.06 -7.53
CA VAL A 223 -0.85 14.87 -7.72
C VAL A 223 -0.32 15.87 -8.74
N PRO A 224 0.54 16.80 -8.33
CA PRO A 224 1.22 17.68 -9.29
C PRO A 224 2.05 16.87 -10.31
N PRO A 225 2.00 17.20 -11.61
CA PRO A 225 2.69 16.44 -12.68
C PRO A 225 4.17 16.17 -12.40
N GLN A 226 4.89 17.14 -11.83
CA GLN A 226 6.30 17.01 -11.46
C GLN A 226 6.61 15.97 -10.37
N CYS A 227 5.58 15.48 -9.66
CA CYS A 227 5.72 14.41 -8.67
C CYS A 227 5.72 13.00 -9.29
N ILE A 228 5.45 12.90 -10.62
CA ILE A 228 5.47 11.64 -11.34
C ILE A 228 6.54 11.74 -12.43
N LEU A 229 7.61 10.96 -12.26
CA LEU A 229 8.71 10.92 -13.21
C LEU A 229 8.62 9.69 -14.10
N LEU A 230 8.77 9.87 -15.39
CA LEU A 230 8.72 8.83 -16.42
C LEU A 230 10.08 8.72 -17.08
N ALA A 231 10.68 7.52 -17.10
CA ALA A 231 11.94 7.24 -17.78
C ALA A 231 11.67 6.43 -19.05
N ARG A 232 12.11 6.92 -20.19
CA ARG A 232 11.95 6.26 -21.50
C ARG A 232 13.30 5.97 -22.14
N ASP A 233 13.40 4.84 -22.84
CA ASP A 233 14.56 4.50 -23.64
C ASP A 233 14.58 5.26 -25.01
N GLY A 234 15.63 5.05 -25.80
CA GLY A 234 15.77 5.70 -27.11
C GLY A 234 14.69 5.33 -28.14
N ALA A 235 13.91 4.28 -27.89
CA ALA A 235 12.74 3.90 -28.69
C ALA A 235 11.43 4.50 -28.15
N GLY A 236 11.48 5.29 -27.07
CA GLY A 236 10.31 5.91 -26.44
C GLY A 236 9.54 4.97 -25.49
N ARG A 237 10.01 3.73 -25.28
CA ARG A 237 9.37 2.76 -24.39
C ARG A 237 9.56 3.17 -22.93
N LEU A 238 8.51 3.05 -22.09
CA LEU A 238 8.60 3.29 -20.65
C LEU A 238 9.41 2.17 -19.99
N ILE A 239 10.54 2.53 -19.38
CA ILE A 239 11.49 1.61 -18.72
C ILE A 239 11.60 1.83 -17.22
N GLY A 240 11.05 2.92 -16.72
CA GLY A 240 10.97 3.21 -15.29
C GLY A 240 10.01 4.34 -14.99
N TYR A 241 9.45 4.33 -13.79
CA TYR A 241 8.70 5.46 -13.26
C TYR A 241 8.87 5.59 -11.76
N LEU A 242 8.66 6.81 -11.27
CA LEU A 242 8.54 7.13 -9.86
C LEU A 242 7.22 7.88 -9.66
N PHE A 243 6.44 7.44 -8.68
CA PHE A 243 5.22 8.10 -8.26
C PHE A 243 5.39 8.63 -6.84
N ALA A 244 5.32 9.94 -6.69
CA ALA A 244 5.29 10.63 -5.41
C ALA A 244 4.01 11.46 -5.28
N ILE A 245 3.66 11.85 -4.07
CA ILE A 245 2.49 12.67 -3.77
C ILE A 245 2.79 13.59 -2.58
N PRO A 246 2.34 14.84 -2.57
CA PRO A 246 2.43 15.68 -1.39
C PRO A 246 1.77 15.01 -0.17
N ASN A 247 2.40 15.12 1.00
CA ASN A 247 1.76 14.67 2.24
C ASN A 247 0.62 15.63 2.59
N LEU A 248 -0.62 15.27 2.22
CA LEU A 248 -1.80 16.12 2.46
C LEU A 248 -2.18 16.20 3.95
N LEU A 249 -1.54 15.42 4.84
CA LEU A 249 -1.69 15.52 6.29
C LEU A 249 -0.80 16.60 6.88
N CYS A 250 0.23 17.01 6.16
CA CYS A 250 1.09 18.10 6.53
C CYS A 250 0.43 19.42 6.11
N SER A 251 0.06 20.27 7.08
CA SER A 251 -0.73 21.47 6.84
C SER A 251 -0.02 22.49 5.93
N ASP A 252 1.31 22.58 6.04
CA ASP A 252 2.14 23.47 5.21
C ASP A 252 2.61 22.83 3.89
N ARG A 253 2.24 21.56 3.64
CA ARG A 253 2.57 20.78 2.44
C ARG A 253 4.07 20.71 2.10
N ARG A 254 4.93 20.84 3.11
CA ARG A 254 6.39 20.77 2.94
C ARG A 254 6.95 19.34 3.04
N GLU A 255 6.10 18.35 2.87
CA GLU A 255 6.49 16.94 2.89
C GLU A 255 6.00 16.22 1.64
N LEU A 256 6.83 15.34 1.10
CA LEU A 256 6.55 14.51 -0.08
C LEU A 256 6.63 13.02 0.27
N VAL A 257 5.72 12.22 -0.26
CA VAL A 257 5.69 10.76 -0.07
C VAL A 257 5.98 10.08 -1.40
N ILE A 258 7.12 9.40 -1.52
CA ILE A 258 7.44 8.51 -2.63
C ILE A 258 6.74 7.18 -2.35
N LYS A 259 5.70 6.89 -3.14
CA LYS A 259 4.82 5.72 -2.97
C LYS A 259 5.23 4.52 -3.81
N THR A 260 5.74 4.77 -5.02
CA THR A 260 6.03 3.70 -5.95
C THR A 260 7.24 4.06 -6.80
N LEU A 261 8.12 3.09 -6.95
CA LEU A 261 9.25 3.11 -7.85
C LEU A 261 9.27 1.77 -8.59
N ALA A 262 9.24 1.79 -9.91
CA ALA A 262 9.43 0.61 -10.74
C ALA A 262 10.41 0.90 -11.87
N VAL A 263 11.26 -0.07 -12.15
CA VAL A 263 12.27 0.01 -13.21
C VAL A 263 12.42 -1.39 -13.81
N ARG A 264 12.46 -1.49 -15.14
CA ARG A 264 12.68 -2.78 -15.82
C ARG A 264 14.03 -3.39 -15.41
N PRO A 265 14.11 -4.72 -15.25
CA PRO A 265 15.36 -5.39 -14.87
C PRO A 265 16.32 -5.55 -16.07
N GLU A 266 16.56 -4.46 -16.80
CA GLU A 266 17.38 -4.44 -18.02
C GLU A 266 18.71 -3.71 -17.77
N PRO A 267 19.80 -4.06 -18.45
CA PRO A 267 21.12 -3.42 -18.24
C PRO A 267 21.10 -1.91 -18.42
N VAL A 268 20.32 -1.37 -19.37
CA VAL A 268 20.14 0.06 -19.62
C VAL A 268 19.59 0.80 -18.39
N CYS A 269 18.82 0.11 -17.56
CA CYS A 269 18.15 0.65 -16.36
C CYS A 269 19.03 0.60 -15.09
N ARG A 270 20.28 0.10 -15.17
CA ARG A 270 21.11 -0.04 -13.98
C ARG A 270 21.37 1.31 -13.30
N GLY A 271 20.96 1.42 -12.03
CA GLY A 271 21.06 2.65 -11.23
C GLY A 271 19.95 3.68 -11.47
N LEU A 272 19.06 3.44 -12.43
CA LEU A 272 17.96 4.36 -12.80
C LEU A 272 17.00 4.58 -11.62
N GLY A 273 16.65 3.54 -10.85
CA GLY A 273 15.73 3.69 -9.72
C GLY A 273 16.26 4.67 -8.66
N ALA A 274 17.52 4.53 -8.26
CA ALA A 274 18.14 5.43 -7.31
C ALA A 274 18.34 6.85 -7.89
N PHE A 275 18.59 6.96 -9.18
CA PHE A 275 18.64 8.24 -9.89
C PHE A 275 17.29 8.97 -9.85
N LEU A 276 16.18 8.26 -10.14
CA LEU A 276 14.84 8.84 -10.09
C LEU A 276 14.47 9.32 -8.68
N VAL A 277 14.83 8.56 -7.64
CA VAL A 277 14.59 8.97 -6.24
C VAL A 277 15.35 10.23 -5.88
N GLU A 278 16.64 10.34 -6.23
CA GLU A 278 17.41 11.56 -5.97
C GLU A 278 16.92 12.74 -6.81
N LEU A 279 16.55 12.53 -8.08
CA LEU A 279 16.01 13.57 -8.94
C LEU A 279 14.68 14.13 -8.39
N CYS A 280 13.77 13.24 -7.97
CA CYS A 280 12.53 13.63 -7.31
C CYS A 280 12.79 14.42 -6.03
N SER A 281 13.69 13.93 -5.17
CA SER A 281 14.03 14.58 -3.90
C SER A 281 14.67 15.95 -4.11
N ARG A 282 15.58 16.11 -5.08
CA ARG A 282 16.18 17.40 -5.43
C ARG A 282 15.14 18.41 -5.91
N ARG A 283 14.29 18.02 -6.87
CA ARG A 283 13.21 18.90 -7.37
C ARG A 283 12.23 19.30 -6.28
N ALA A 284 11.92 18.39 -5.39
CA ALA A 284 11.09 18.66 -4.21
C ALA A 284 11.77 19.69 -3.30
N CYS A 285 13.04 19.54 -2.99
CA CYS A 285 13.84 20.50 -2.22
C CYS A 285 13.85 21.89 -2.86
N GLU A 286 14.13 21.97 -4.17
CA GLU A 286 14.11 23.21 -4.96
C GLU A 286 12.72 23.88 -4.93
N SER A 287 11.64 23.11 -4.75
CA SER A 287 10.27 23.60 -4.61
C SER A 287 9.87 23.92 -3.15
N GLY A 288 10.80 23.87 -2.18
CA GLY A 288 10.56 24.20 -0.79
C GLY A 288 10.05 23.05 0.08
N VAL A 289 10.03 21.81 -0.43
CA VAL A 289 9.76 20.61 0.38
C VAL A 289 10.93 20.37 1.33
N GLN A 290 10.62 20.13 2.61
CA GLN A 290 11.61 19.95 3.66
C GLN A 290 11.87 18.51 4.03
N ALA A 291 10.92 17.61 3.79
CA ALA A 291 11.10 16.21 4.11
C ALA A 291 10.49 15.28 3.05
N VAL A 292 11.10 14.10 2.90
CA VAL A 292 10.63 13.05 2.00
C VAL A 292 10.42 11.76 2.77
N TYR A 293 9.33 11.05 2.46
CA TYR A 293 9.07 9.69 2.91
C TYR A 293 9.32 8.71 1.76
N HIS A 294 9.99 7.60 2.06
CA HIS A 294 9.97 6.42 1.20
C HIS A 294 8.99 5.42 1.82
N ALA A 295 7.86 5.21 1.15
CA ALA A 295 6.72 4.56 1.78
C ALA A 295 6.61 3.07 1.45
N LEU A 296 6.29 2.30 2.53
CA LEU A 296 5.76 0.97 2.53
C LEU A 296 6.68 -0.08 1.87
N MET A 297 7.98 0.01 2.14
CA MET A 297 8.98 -0.92 1.60
C MET A 297 8.93 -2.26 2.36
N HIS A 298 8.93 -3.36 1.63
CA HIS A 298 9.14 -4.69 2.22
C HIS A 298 10.59 -4.82 2.68
N ASP A 299 10.83 -5.35 3.88
CA ASP A 299 12.17 -5.38 4.50
C ASP A 299 13.18 -6.19 3.69
N ALA A 300 12.73 -7.20 2.94
CA ALA A 300 13.57 -8.01 2.07
C ALA A 300 13.77 -7.42 0.66
N ASN A 301 13.11 -6.33 0.28
CA ASN A 301 13.25 -5.76 -1.05
C ASN A 301 14.50 -4.90 -1.18
N GLN A 302 15.14 -4.94 -2.36
CA GLN A 302 16.29 -4.09 -2.67
C GLN A 302 15.97 -2.58 -2.62
N SER A 303 14.72 -2.20 -2.84
CA SER A 303 14.24 -0.82 -2.71
C SER A 303 14.47 -0.24 -1.31
N ALA A 304 14.46 -1.09 -0.26
CA ALA A 304 14.80 -0.70 1.10
C ALA A 304 16.23 -0.16 1.25
N ASN A 305 17.09 -0.38 0.26
CA ASN A 305 18.47 0.10 0.22
C ASN A 305 18.66 1.39 -0.61
N ILE A 306 17.62 1.86 -1.31
CA ILE A 306 17.71 3.04 -2.17
C ILE A 306 17.58 4.31 -1.33
N GLY A 307 18.58 5.21 -1.46
CA GLY A 307 18.54 6.53 -0.82
C GLY A 307 18.57 6.49 0.70
N ARG A 308 19.24 5.51 1.31
CA ARG A 308 19.30 5.34 2.79
C ARG A 308 20.01 6.46 3.52
N ASP A 309 20.92 7.17 2.87
CA ASP A 309 21.71 8.20 3.52
C ASP A 309 20.81 9.32 4.06
N GLY A 310 20.89 9.57 5.37
CA GLY A 310 20.05 10.56 6.05
C GLY A 310 18.57 10.19 6.20
N MET A 311 18.20 8.91 5.96
CA MET A 311 16.84 8.42 6.19
C MET A 311 16.74 7.63 7.50
N THR A 312 15.69 7.88 8.26
CA THR A 312 15.35 7.16 9.50
C THR A 312 14.04 6.41 9.35
N VAL A 313 13.94 5.22 9.94
CA VAL A 313 12.68 4.46 9.97
C VAL A 313 11.67 5.24 10.81
N CYS A 314 10.54 5.60 10.21
CA CYS A 314 9.48 6.37 10.87
C CYS A 314 8.19 5.58 11.11
N ARG A 315 7.97 4.48 10.38
CA ARG A 315 6.79 3.60 10.54
C ARG A 315 7.19 2.15 10.26
N ARG A 316 6.53 1.22 10.95
CA ARG A 316 6.67 -0.22 10.73
C ARG A 316 5.31 -0.87 10.55
N TYR A 317 5.28 -1.99 9.80
CA TYR A 317 4.05 -2.70 9.47
C TYR A 317 4.28 -4.20 9.47
N ARG A 318 3.24 -4.97 9.75
CA ARG A 318 3.26 -6.44 9.70
C ARG A 318 2.09 -6.99 8.90
N LEU A 319 2.33 -8.08 8.21
CA LEU A 319 1.30 -8.93 7.63
C LEU A 319 1.35 -10.28 8.33
N TYR A 320 0.21 -10.82 8.64
CA TYR A 320 0.08 -11.97 9.50
C TYR A 320 -0.53 -13.18 8.79
N ARG A 321 -0.25 -14.39 9.29
CA ARG A 321 -0.87 -15.64 8.89
C ARG A 321 -1.26 -16.42 10.11
N ARG A 322 -2.44 -17.04 10.10
CA ARG A 322 -2.87 -18.05 11.05
C ARG A 322 -3.15 -19.35 10.32
N THR A 323 -2.58 -20.45 10.78
CA THR A 323 -2.85 -21.80 10.26
C THR A 323 -3.60 -22.58 11.33
N ARG A 324 -4.67 -23.27 10.94
CA ARG A 324 -5.35 -24.19 11.84
C ARG A 324 -4.48 -25.44 11.99
N PRO A 325 -4.22 -25.93 13.22
CA PRO A 325 -3.51 -27.18 13.46
C PRO A 325 -4.26 -28.39 12.90
#